data_981ed37dd81d3f718cdbbb174a771428
#
_entry.id   981ed37dd81d3f718cdbbb174a771428
#
_cell.length_a   1.000
_cell.length_b   1.000
_cell.length_c   1.000
_cell.angle_alpha   90.00
_cell.angle_beta   90.00
_cell.angle_gamma   90.00
#
_symmetry.space_group_name_H-M   'P 1'
#
loop_
_entity.id
_entity.type
_entity.pdbx_description
1 polymer ?
#
loop_
_entity_poly.entity_id
_entity_poly.type
_entity_poly.pdbx_seq_one_letter_code
_entity_poly.pdbx_strand_id
1 'polypeptide(L)'
;MSQLLRVATAGSVDDGKSTLIGRLLYDSKAIFEDQLEAVEKTSRERGGDTVDLALLTDGLRAEREQGITIDVAYRYFSTPRRKFIIADTPGHQQYTRNMVTGASTADLALILVDARHGILEQTKRHAFLSSLLGIRHLVLCINKMDLVDYSCARYEEIKAEFREFAMKLEVPDLTFVPMSAIDGDNVVHRTAQMPWYEGSSLLHHLEDVHVASDRNLIDARFPVQYVVRPKHSSGEHADFRGYAGTVASGVFKPGDEVVALPSGFVTRIAAVWGPGGTPVDEGFAPSAVCIELEDKVDVGRGDMLCRPNNRPLVGTELDAMVCWLAEGAQLRSDDRYVLMHTTASTPARVEKLDYRLDVNTLHRDEAAQSLGINDIGRVQIRTHNPILFDPYRRNRVTGSFLLVDESSGATVAAGMITGPTLSAAKVVWHSSRVAREERATLGATIWLTGLSASGKSTVAAELERLLVASGRPAYRLDGDNLRHGLNSDLGFDAADRTENVRRVGAVAQLIADAGVVAIACLISPYRGDRDEVRKVHEKAGLPFFEVFVDTPFDVCAARDPKGMYAKAIAGEITGFTGVDDPYEAPEHPELVLAASDGDPATQAARIVELLGS
;
A
#
# COMPACT_ATOMS: atom_id res chain seq x y z
N MET A 1 -5.34 -15.81 -22.80
CA MET A 1 -6.22 -16.26 -21.69
C MET A 1 -6.91 -15.03 -21.12
N SER A 2 -8.24 -15.03 -20.93
CA SER A 2 -8.94 -13.89 -20.33
C SER A 2 -8.43 -13.71 -18.89
N GLN A 3 -7.92 -12.51 -18.57
CA GLN A 3 -7.45 -12.20 -17.22
C GLN A 3 -8.63 -12.18 -16.24
N LEU A 4 -8.42 -12.69 -15.03
CA LEU A 4 -9.38 -12.60 -13.94
C LEU A 4 -9.16 -11.30 -13.16
N LEU A 5 -10.23 -10.54 -12.91
CA LEU A 5 -10.23 -9.38 -12.03
C LEU A 5 -11.08 -9.68 -10.78
N ARG A 6 -10.51 -9.47 -9.63
CA ARG A 6 -11.21 -9.53 -8.33
C ARG A 6 -11.54 -8.13 -7.87
N VAL A 7 -12.81 -7.86 -7.66
CA VAL A 7 -13.35 -6.54 -7.32
C VAL A 7 -14.02 -6.61 -5.97
N ALA A 8 -13.67 -5.74 -5.05
CA ALA A 8 -14.42 -5.54 -3.81
C ALA A 8 -15.34 -4.32 -3.96
N THR A 9 -16.58 -4.42 -3.52
CA THR A 9 -17.49 -3.26 -3.43
C THR A 9 -17.54 -2.78 -2.00
N ALA A 10 -17.49 -1.48 -1.79
CA ALA A 10 -17.59 -0.84 -0.49
C ALA A 10 -18.43 0.44 -0.59
N GLY A 11 -18.97 0.91 0.50
CA GLY A 11 -19.84 2.11 0.55
C GLY A 11 -20.78 2.02 1.73
N SER A 12 -21.41 3.12 2.09
CA SER A 12 -22.38 3.15 3.19
C SER A 12 -23.63 2.31 2.88
N VAL A 13 -24.45 2.10 3.89
CA VAL A 13 -25.80 1.55 3.68
C VAL A 13 -26.55 2.51 2.77
N ASP A 14 -27.30 2.00 1.82
CA ASP A 14 -28.10 2.74 0.83
C ASP A 14 -27.30 3.49 -0.26
N ASP A 15 -25.99 3.39 -0.34
CA ASP A 15 -25.23 3.97 -1.47
C ASP A 15 -25.47 3.25 -2.81
N GLY A 16 -26.17 2.10 -2.79
CA GLY A 16 -26.61 1.35 -3.99
C GLY A 16 -25.64 0.26 -4.44
N LYS A 17 -24.86 -0.34 -3.52
CA LYS A 17 -23.94 -1.45 -3.82
C LYS A 17 -24.65 -2.63 -4.49
N SER A 18 -25.68 -3.16 -3.83
CA SER A 18 -26.45 -4.31 -4.35
C SER A 18 -27.13 -3.99 -5.69
N THR A 19 -27.62 -2.75 -5.84
CA THR A 19 -28.19 -2.27 -7.12
C THR A 19 -27.16 -2.24 -8.23
N LEU A 20 -25.94 -1.73 -7.95
CA LEU A 20 -24.86 -1.69 -8.92
C LEU A 20 -24.42 -3.09 -9.36
N ILE A 21 -24.24 -4.00 -8.40
CA ILE A 21 -23.88 -5.39 -8.71
C ILE A 21 -24.97 -6.06 -9.54
N GLY A 22 -26.23 -5.90 -9.11
CA GLY A 22 -27.38 -6.40 -9.86
C GLY A 22 -27.44 -5.85 -11.30
N ARG A 23 -27.15 -4.54 -11.48
CA ARG A 23 -27.09 -3.89 -12.80
C ARG A 23 -25.97 -4.46 -13.66
N LEU A 24 -24.77 -4.62 -13.11
CA LEU A 24 -23.65 -5.24 -13.83
C LEU A 24 -23.99 -6.67 -14.28
N LEU A 25 -24.60 -7.47 -13.42
CA LEU A 25 -25.01 -8.84 -13.74
C LEU A 25 -26.11 -8.87 -14.80
N TYR A 26 -27.11 -7.99 -14.67
CA TYR A 26 -28.23 -7.89 -15.58
C TYR A 26 -27.78 -7.47 -16.99
N ASP A 27 -27.09 -6.35 -17.10
CA ASP A 27 -26.68 -5.78 -18.41
C ASP A 27 -25.59 -6.62 -19.09
N SER A 28 -24.75 -7.34 -18.32
CA SER A 28 -23.77 -8.30 -18.88
C SER A 28 -24.39 -9.63 -19.30
N LYS A 29 -25.70 -9.80 -19.13
CA LYS A 29 -26.44 -11.06 -19.43
C LYS A 29 -25.87 -12.29 -18.69
N ALA A 30 -25.36 -12.09 -17.50
CA ALA A 30 -24.77 -13.14 -16.67
C ALA A 30 -25.79 -13.84 -15.77
N ILE A 31 -27.08 -13.47 -15.85
CA ILE A 31 -28.19 -14.01 -15.05
C ILE A 31 -28.93 -15.04 -15.88
N PHE A 32 -29.32 -16.15 -15.26
CA PHE A 32 -30.17 -17.15 -15.88
C PHE A 32 -31.60 -16.63 -15.98
N GLU A 33 -32.32 -16.98 -17.07
CA GLU A 33 -33.69 -16.51 -17.36
C GLU A 33 -34.67 -16.81 -16.23
N ASP A 34 -34.57 -17.99 -15.60
CA ASP A 34 -35.42 -18.42 -14.47
C ASP A 34 -35.21 -17.55 -13.21
N GLN A 35 -33.96 -17.10 -12.96
CA GLN A 35 -33.67 -16.18 -11.86
C GLN A 35 -34.24 -14.80 -12.14
N LEU A 36 -34.13 -14.32 -13.37
CA LEU A 36 -34.67 -13.03 -13.79
C LEU A 36 -36.20 -12.99 -13.63
N GLU A 37 -36.90 -14.02 -14.12
CA GLU A 37 -38.36 -14.16 -13.98
C GLU A 37 -38.81 -14.16 -12.50
N ALA A 38 -38.03 -14.83 -11.62
CA ALA A 38 -38.32 -14.86 -10.18
C ALA A 38 -38.19 -13.47 -9.54
N VAL A 39 -37.16 -12.70 -9.92
CA VAL A 39 -36.92 -11.33 -9.43
C VAL A 39 -37.98 -10.37 -9.96
N GLU A 40 -38.34 -10.44 -11.24
CA GLU A 40 -39.40 -9.62 -11.83
C GLU A 40 -40.74 -9.86 -11.13
N LYS A 41 -41.09 -11.12 -10.87
CA LYS A 41 -42.31 -11.48 -10.15
C LYS A 41 -42.32 -10.88 -8.74
N THR A 42 -41.20 -11.04 -8.00
CA THR A 42 -41.09 -10.52 -6.63
C THR A 42 -41.13 -8.99 -6.60
N SER A 43 -40.52 -8.32 -7.58
CA SER A 43 -40.53 -6.85 -7.71
C SER A 43 -41.96 -6.34 -7.94
N ARG A 44 -42.73 -7.00 -8.81
CA ARG A 44 -44.15 -6.67 -9.06
C ARG A 44 -45.03 -6.92 -7.82
N GLU A 45 -44.79 -8.01 -7.07
CA GLU A 45 -45.50 -8.32 -5.83
C GLU A 45 -45.27 -7.27 -4.73
N ARG A 46 -44.10 -6.60 -4.75
CA ARG A 46 -43.77 -5.48 -3.85
C ARG A 46 -44.29 -4.12 -4.33
N GLY A 47 -44.97 -4.07 -5.46
CA GLY A 47 -45.59 -2.84 -5.98
C GLY A 47 -44.63 -1.91 -6.74
N GLY A 48 -43.49 -2.41 -7.17
CA GLY A 48 -42.53 -1.66 -7.99
C GLY A 48 -42.85 -1.73 -9.48
N ASP A 49 -42.82 -0.59 -10.18
CA ASP A 49 -42.93 -0.52 -11.64
C ASP A 49 -41.67 -0.95 -12.38
N THR A 50 -40.52 -1.02 -11.65
CA THR A 50 -39.20 -1.41 -12.16
C THR A 50 -38.68 -2.64 -11.44
N VAL A 51 -37.79 -3.41 -12.10
CA VAL A 51 -37.16 -4.60 -11.52
C VAL A 51 -36.21 -4.17 -10.41
N ASP A 52 -36.45 -4.67 -9.20
CA ASP A 52 -35.54 -4.43 -8.07
C ASP A 52 -34.31 -5.35 -8.20
N LEU A 53 -33.23 -4.80 -8.79
CA LEU A 53 -31.99 -5.53 -9.07
C LEU A 53 -31.20 -5.88 -7.81
N ALA A 54 -31.50 -5.25 -6.66
CA ALA A 54 -30.86 -5.60 -5.38
C ALA A 54 -31.25 -7.01 -4.93
N LEU A 55 -32.45 -7.48 -5.31
CA LEU A 55 -32.91 -8.84 -5.01
C LEU A 55 -32.05 -9.95 -5.65
N LEU A 56 -31.25 -9.61 -6.68
CA LEU A 56 -30.31 -10.55 -7.30
C LEU A 56 -29.10 -10.84 -6.40
N THR A 57 -28.78 -9.94 -5.48
CA THR A 57 -27.58 -10.01 -4.65
C THR A 57 -27.87 -10.49 -3.23
N ASP A 58 -29.06 -10.25 -2.70
CA ASP A 58 -29.45 -10.61 -1.33
C ASP A 58 -29.57 -12.13 -1.15
N GLY A 59 -28.54 -12.74 -0.57
CA GLY A 59 -28.45 -14.20 -0.40
C GLY A 59 -29.10 -14.71 0.88
N LEU A 60 -28.90 -14.03 2.00
CA LEU A 60 -29.39 -14.44 3.31
C LEU A 60 -30.80 -13.91 3.59
N ARG A 61 -31.57 -14.69 4.34
CA ARG A 61 -32.92 -14.26 4.76
C ARG A 61 -32.85 -12.98 5.61
N ALA A 62 -31.87 -12.88 6.48
CA ALA A 62 -31.64 -11.70 7.33
C ALA A 62 -31.29 -10.46 6.50
N GLU A 63 -30.54 -10.60 5.41
CA GLU A 63 -30.21 -9.51 4.48
C GLU A 63 -31.47 -8.99 3.79
N ARG A 64 -32.36 -9.89 3.33
CA ARG A 64 -33.62 -9.53 2.70
C ARG A 64 -34.62 -8.86 3.65
N GLU A 65 -34.59 -9.24 4.95
CA GLU A 65 -35.49 -8.68 5.98
C GLU A 65 -34.97 -7.31 6.46
N GLN A 66 -33.65 -7.10 6.52
CA GLN A 66 -33.02 -5.88 7.03
C GLN A 66 -32.60 -4.90 5.92
N GLY A 67 -32.52 -5.36 4.66
CA GLY A 67 -32.07 -4.55 3.52
C GLY A 67 -30.59 -4.16 3.57
N ILE A 68 -29.77 -4.94 4.29
CA ILE A 68 -28.33 -4.68 4.44
C ILE A 68 -27.52 -5.94 4.13
N THR A 69 -26.34 -5.79 3.53
CA THR A 69 -25.37 -6.86 3.38
C THR A 69 -24.72 -7.16 4.74
N ILE A 70 -24.74 -8.41 5.17
CA ILE A 70 -24.20 -8.86 6.47
C ILE A 70 -22.90 -9.61 6.28
N ASP A 71 -22.84 -10.53 5.31
CA ASP A 71 -21.67 -11.36 5.03
C ASP A 71 -21.12 -11.07 3.63
N VAL A 72 -19.90 -11.55 3.34
CA VAL A 72 -19.31 -11.39 2.02
C VAL A 72 -19.97 -12.36 1.04
N ALA A 73 -20.59 -11.83 0.00
CA ALA A 73 -21.13 -12.62 -1.10
C ALA A 73 -20.23 -12.47 -2.34
N TYR A 74 -19.83 -13.61 -2.91
CA TYR A 74 -19.06 -13.62 -4.15
C TYR A 74 -19.98 -13.83 -5.36
N ARG A 75 -19.87 -12.94 -6.34
CA ARG A 75 -20.59 -13.01 -7.61
C ARG A 75 -19.60 -13.16 -8.76
N TYR A 76 -19.98 -13.98 -9.71
CA TYR A 76 -19.13 -14.33 -10.84
C TYR A 76 -19.82 -13.92 -12.13
N PHE A 77 -19.14 -13.21 -12.97
CA PHE A 77 -19.60 -12.95 -14.34
C PHE A 77 -18.40 -12.84 -15.30
N SER A 78 -18.69 -12.84 -16.58
CA SER A 78 -17.65 -12.73 -17.61
C SER A 78 -18.16 -11.93 -18.79
N THR A 79 -17.26 -11.15 -19.36
CA THR A 79 -17.42 -10.56 -20.69
C THR A 79 -16.53 -11.29 -21.69
N PRO A 80 -16.63 -11.03 -22.98
CA PRO A 80 -15.70 -11.59 -23.95
C PRO A 80 -14.23 -11.21 -23.67
N ARG A 81 -13.98 -10.10 -22.97
CA ARG A 81 -12.65 -9.58 -22.66
C ARG A 81 -12.08 -10.13 -21.35
N ARG A 82 -12.90 -10.25 -20.28
CA ARG A 82 -12.39 -10.52 -18.93
C ARG A 82 -13.39 -11.32 -18.10
N LYS A 83 -12.85 -12.08 -17.12
CA LYS A 83 -13.64 -12.74 -16.07
C LYS A 83 -13.57 -11.91 -14.80
N PHE A 84 -14.67 -11.86 -14.04
CA PHE A 84 -14.80 -11.05 -12.84
C PHE A 84 -15.27 -11.88 -11.65
N ILE A 85 -14.71 -11.59 -10.50
CA ILE A 85 -15.23 -12.00 -9.19
C ILE A 85 -15.51 -10.73 -8.42
N ILE A 86 -16.78 -10.47 -8.09
CA ILE A 86 -17.17 -9.36 -7.24
C ILE A 86 -17.38 -9.89 -5.83
N ALA A 87 -16.66 -9.34 -4.86
CA ALA A 87 -16.91 -9.52 -3.44
C ALA A 87 -17.84 -8.38 -2.98
N ASP A 88 -19.11 -8.68 -2.76
CA ASP A 88 -20.04 -7.74 -2.13
C ASP A 88 -19.75 -7.70 -0.64
N THR A 89 -19.28 -6.55 -0.15
CA THR A 89 -18.89 -6.40 1.24
C THR A 89 -19.88 -5.53 2.01
N PRO A 90 -20.10 -5.83 3.31
CA PRO A 90 -21.01 -5.05 4.14
C PRO A 90 -20.57 -3.59 4.26
N GLY A 91 -21.57 -2.67 4.23
CA GLY A 91 -21.32 -1.25 4.40
C GLY A 91 -21.32 -0.80 5.87
N HIS A 92 -21.83 -1.58 6.81
CA HIS A 92 -22.00 -1.19 8.21
C HIS A 92 -20.73 -1.44 9.04
N GLN A 93 -20.39 -0.52 9.96
CA GLN A 93 -19.19 -0.61 10.80
C GLN A 93 -19.05 -1.93 11.56
N GLN A 94 -20.16 -2.49 12.04
CA GLN A 94 -20.18 -3.76 12.78
C GLN A 94 -19.62 -4.94 11.97
N TYR A 95 -19.63 -4.85 10.64
CA TYR A 95 -19.20 -5.92 9.75
C TYR A 95 -17.84 -5.62 9.08
N THR A 96 -17.02 -4.74 9.65
CA THR A 96 -15.68 -4.39 9.10
C THR A 96 -14.81 -5.63 8.87
N ARG A 97 -14.91 -6.66 9.73
CA ARG A 97 -14.21 -7.95 9.54
C ARG A 97 -14.54 -8.61 8.21
N ASN A 98 -15.83 -8.58 7.82
CA ASN A 98 -16.27 -9.19 6.58
C ASN A 98 -15.80 -8.37 5.38
N MET A 99 -15.76 -7.04 5.50
CA MET A 99 -15.14 -6.16 4.50
C MET A 99 -13.64 -6.48 4.33
N VAL A 100 -12.88 -6.59 5.43
CA VAL A 100 -11.46 -6.97 5.38
C VAL A 100 -11.27 -8.31 4.69
N THR A 101 -12.12 -9.30 4.99
CA THR A 101 -12.08 -10.62 4.35
C THR A 101 -12.33 -10.54 2.85
N GLY A 102 -13.37 -9.82 2.41
CA GLY A 102 -13.72 -9.67 0.99
C GLY A 102 -12.67 -8.87 0.21
N ALA A 103 -12.16 -7.79 0.81
CA ALA A 103 -11.20 -6.90 0.17
C ALA A 103 -9.76 -7.44 0.14
N SER A 104 -9.40 -8.38 1.05
CA SER A 104 -8.03 -8.90 1.16
C SER A 104 -7.52 -9.60 -0.11
N THR A 105 -8.41 -10.12 -0.93
CA THR A 105 -8.06 -10.80 -2.19
C THR A 105 -8.35 -9.97 -3.43
N ALA A 106 -8.90 -8.76 -3.26
CA ALA A 106 -9.28 -7.91 -4.38
C ALA A 106 -8.07 -7.24 -5.04
N ASP A 107 -8.18 -7.09 -6.35
CA ASP A 107 -7.24 -6.35 -7.19
C ASP A 107 -7.67 -4.88 -7.30
N LEU A 108 -8.99 -4.61 -7.23
CA LEU A 108 -9.61 -3.30 -7.37
C LEU A 108 -10.75 -3.14 -6.36
N ALA A 109 -10.92 -1.93 -5.82
CA ALA A 109 -12.05 -1.58 -4.97
C ALA A 109 -12.97 -0.55 -5.63
N LEU A 110 -14.28 -0.85 -5.63
CA LEU A 110 -15.33 0.11 -5.97
C LEU A 110 -15.88 0.72 -4.68
N ILE A 111 -15.70 2.00 -4.50
CA ILE A 111 -16.27 2.73 -3.37
C ILE A 111 -17.44 3.55 -3.87
N LEU A 112 -18.64 3.22 -3.39
CA LEU A 112 -19.85 3.91 -3.76
C LEU A 112 -20.10 5.11 -2.85
N VAL A 113 -20.60 6.18 -3.42
CA VAL A 113 -20.98 7.41 -2.74
C VAL A 113 -22.32 7.88 -3.30
N ASP A 114 -23.28 8.15 -2.43
CA ASP A 114 -24.53 8.81 -2.83
C ASP A 114 -24.25 10.30 -3.13
N ALA A 115 -24.51 10.71 -4.37
CA ALA A 115 -24.28 12.08 -4.83
C ALA A 115 -24.98 13.16 -3.99
N ARG A 116 -26.10 12.83 -3.32
CA ARG A 116 -26.83 13.74 -2.44
C ARG A 116 -26.04 14.05 -1.17
N HIS A 117 -25.37 13.05 -0.59
CA HIS A 117 -24.72 13.14 0.70
C HIS A 117 -23.23 13.47 0.60
N GLY A 118 -22.56 13.07 -0.50
CA GLY A 118 -21.12 13.26 -0.68
C GLY A 118 -20.27 12.32 0.18
N ILE A 119 -19.09 12.78 0.57
CA ILE A 119 -18.09 11.96 1.27
C ILE A 119 -18.44 11.86 2.76
N LEU A 120 -18.82 10.67 3.20
CA LEU A 120 -19.13 10.35 4.59
C LEU A 120 -17.91 9.73 5.29
N GLU A 121 -17.92 9.69 6.63
CA GLU A 121 -16.89 8.99 7.43
C GLU A 121 -16.71 7.55 6.99
N GLN A 122 -17.82 6.87 6.67
CA GLN A 122 -17.79 5.49 6.20
C GLN A 122 -17.07 5.35 4.85
N THR A 123 -17.24 6.31 3.94
CA THR A 123 -16.51 6.38 2.67
C THR A 123 -15.00 6.46 2.90
N LYS A 124 -14.59 7.37 3.81
CA LYS A 124 -13.17 7.56 4.20
C LYS A 124 -12.60 6.27 4.81
N ARG A 125 -13.36 5.63 5.70
CA ARG A 125 -12.98 4.34 6.31
C ARG A 125 -12.77 3.24 5.27
N HIS A 126 -13.68 3.09 4.34
CA HIS A 126 -13.58 2.05 3.30
C HIS A 126 -12.40 2.30 2.36
N ALA A 127 -12.15 3.56 1.98
CA ALA A 127 -10.99 3.92 1.18
C ALA A 127 -9.67 3.63 1.92
N PHE A 128 -9.60 4.01 3.20
CA PHE A 128 -8.44 3.72 4.04
C PHE A 128 -8.18 2.22 4.18
N LEU A 129 -9.23 1.42 4.49
CA LEU A 129 -9.10 -0.03 4.61
C LEU A 129 -8.65 -0.68 3.30
N SER A 130 -9.18 -0.22 2.17
CA SER A 130 -8.77 -0.70 0.85
C SER A 130 -7.29 -0.40 0.58
N SER A 131 -6.83 0.80 0.92
CA SER A 131 -5.42 1.19 0.82
C SER A 131 -4.54 0.35 1.76
N LEU A 132 -4.93 0.20 3.02
CA LEU A 132 -4.20 -0.60 4.02
C LEU A 132 -4.05 -2.07 3.58
N LEU A 133 -5.08 -2.63 2.95
CA LEU A 133 -5.06 -3.98 2.37
C LEU A 133 -4.29 -4.06 1.04
N GLY A 134 -3.62 -2.98 0.63
CA GLY A 134 -2.75 -2.93 -0.53
C GLY A 134 -3.50 -2.99 -1.87
N ILE A 135 -4.78 -2.61 -1.92
CA ILE A 135 -5.51 -2.49 -3.19
C ILE A 135 -5.00 -1.24 -3.90
N ARG A 136 -4.45 -1.42 -5.10
CA ARG A 136 -3.78 -0.35 -5.85
C ARG A 136 -4.72 0.45 -6.73
N HIS A 137 -5.85 -0.14 -7.15
CA HIS A 137 -6.85 0.47 -8.03
C HIS A 137 -8.11 0.77 -7.23
N LEU A 138 -8.45 2.04 -7.11
CA LEU A 138 -9.61 2.51 -6.41
C LEU A 138 -10.51 3.31 -7.34
N VAL A 139 -11.77 2.90 -7.45
CA VAL A 139 -12.77 3.60 -8.27
C VAL A 139 -13.82 4.19 -7.34
N LEU A 140 -13.92 5.51 -7.30
CA LEU A 140 -15.02 6.18 -6.62
C LEU A 140 -16.22 6.27 -7.57
N CYS A 141 -17.25 5.49 -7.27
CA CYS A 141 -18.51 5.46 -7.99
C CYS A 141 -19.46 6.49 -7.37
N ILE A 142 -19.60 7.66 -7.98
CA ILE A 142 -20.53 8.71 -7.54
C ILE A 142 -21.90 8.37 -8.10
N ASN A 143 -22.67 7.64 -7.28
CA ASN A 143 -23.94 7.04 -7.63
C ASN A 143 -25.13 7.97 -7.34
N LYS A 144 -26.29 7.64 -7.90
CA LYS A 144 -27.54 8.38 -7.78
C LYS A 144 -27.44 9.81 -8.35
N MET A 145 -26.71 9.96 -9.45
CA MET A 145 -26.62 11.22 -10.17
C MET A 145 -27.98 11.71 -10.71
N ASP A 146 -28.91 10.78 -10.94
CA ASP A 146 -30.31 11.03 -11.28
C ASP A 146 -31.04 11.88 -10.21
N LEU A 147 -30.68 11.73 -8.94
CA LEU A 147 -31.30 12.45 -7.81
C LEU A 147 -30.68 13.85 -7.57
N VAL A 148 -29.66 14.23 -8.33
CA VAL A 148 -29.02 15.56 -8.30
C VAL A 148 -28.97 16.18 -9.69
N ASP A 149 -29.95 15.84 -10.54
CA ASP A 149 -30.12 16.36 -11.90
C ASP A 149 -28.86 16.23 -12.78
N TYR A 150 -28.09 15.14 -12.60
CA TYR A 150 -26.85 14.86 -13.30
C TYR A 150 -25.83 16.01 -13.25
N SER A 151 -25.79 16.74 -12.15
CA SER A 151 -25.00 17.97 -11.95
C SER A 151 -23.50 17.75 -12.04
N CYS A 152 -22.85 18.38 -13.01
CA CYS A 152 -21.40 18.42 -13.14
C CYS A 152 -20.73 19.09 -11.92
N ALA A 153 -21.33 20.18 -11.42
CA ALA A 153 -20.79 20.90 -10.26
C ALA A 153 -20.75 20.01 -9.01
N ARG A 154 -21.81 19.21 -8.77
CA ARG A 154 -21.86 18.27 -7.64
C ARG A 154 -20.82 17.15 -7.77
N TYR A 155 -20.62 16.63 -8.98
CA TYR A 155 -19.58 15.66 -9.27
C TYR A 155 -18.19 16.20 -8.96
N GLU A 156 -17.84 17.39 -9.46
CA GLU A 156 -16.52 17.99 -9.24
C GLU A 156 -16.27 18.34 -7.75
N GLU A 157 -17.30 18.75 -7.00
CA GLU A 157 -17.22 18.99 -5.56
C GLU A 157 -16.83 17.70 -4.81
N ILE A 158 -17.56 16.58 -5.04
CA ILE A 158 -17.30 15.29 -4.39
C ILE A 158 -15.90 14.77 -4.78
N LYS A 159 -15.55 14.90 -6.05
CA LYS A 159 -14.24 14.48 -6.58
C LYS A 159 -13.10 15.27 -5.94
N ALA A 160 -13.24 16.58 -5.75
CA ALA A 160 -12.24 17.41 -5.11
C ALA A 160 -12.07 17.04 -3.62
N GLU A 161 -13.19 16.89 -2.87
CA GLU A 161 -13.15 16.48 -1.47
C GLU A 161 -12.48 15.12 -1.29
N PHE A 162 -12.85 14.14 -2.14
CA PHE A 162 -12.25 12.82 -2.02
C PHE A 162 -10.77 12.80 -2.42
N ARG A 163 -10.36 13.58 -3.40
CA ARG A 163 -8.94 13.70 -3.78
C ARG A 163 -8.08 14.23 -2.64
N GLU A 164 -8.55 15.26 -1.94
CA GLU A 164 -7.85 15.79 -0.77
C GLU A 164 -7.65 14.72 0.33
N PHE A 165 -8.67 13.93 0.58
CA PHE A 165 -8.55 12.80 1.52
C PHE A 165 -7.61 11.71 0.98
N ALA A 166 -7.75 11.34 -0.30
CA ALA A 166 -6.98 10.25 -0.92
C ALA A 166 -5.47 10.55 -1.01
N MET A 167 -5.07 11.84 -0.98
CA MET A 167 -3.64 12.20 -0.88
C MET A 167 -2.95 11.67 0.39
N LYS A 168 -3.73 11.34 1.43
CA LYS A 168 -3.23 10.71 2.67
C LYS A 168 -3.18 9.19 2.57
N LEU A 169 -3.70 8.62 1.48
CA LEU A 169 -3.75 7.19 1.22
C LEU A 169 -2.67 6.81 0.19
N GLU A 170 -2.19 5.59 0.30
CA GLU A 170 -1.21 5.04 -0.64
C GLU A 170 -1.93 4.32 -1.79
N VAL A 171 -2.69 5.07 -2.59
CA VAL A 171 -3.44 4.54 -3.74
C VAL A 171 -2.88 5.17 -5.01
N PRO A 172 -2.12 4.41 -5.81
CA PRO A 172 -1.47 4.94 -7.02
C PRO A 172 -2.44 5.19 -8.18
N ASP A 173 -3.59 4.49 -8.21
CA ASP A 173 -4.57 4.62 -9.28
C ASP A 173 -5.97 4.91 -8.70
N LEU A 174 -6.44 6.12 -8.95
CA LEU A 174 -7.72 6.63 -8.46
C LEU A 174 -8.58 7.14 -9.61
N THR A 175 -9.68 6.45 -9.86
CA THR A 175 -10.63 6.77 -10.93
C THR A 175 -11.97 7.23 -10.35
N PHE A 176 -12.66 8.14 -11.03
CA PHE A 176 -13.96 8.68 -10.63
C PHE A 176 -14.99 8.42 -11.73
N VAL A 177 -16.11 7.78 -11.39
CA VAL A 177 -17.18 7.47 -12.34
C VAL A 177 -18.52 7.99 -11.80
N PRO A 178 -19.11 9.03 -12.41
CA PRO A 178 -20.48 9.45 -12.08
C PRO A 178 -21.46 8.48 -12.73
N MET A 179 -22.48 8.03 -11.97
CA MET A 179 -23.42 7.03 -12.47
C MET A 179 -24.81 7.11 -11.82
N SER A 180 -25.79 6.47 -12.46
CA SER A 180 -27.03 6.02 -11.86
C SER A 180 -27.12 4.50 -11.99
N ALA A 181 -26.95 3.78 -10.87
CA ALA A 181 -27.03 2.32 -10.88
C ALA A 181 -28.45 1.82 -11.19
N ILE A 182 -29.48 2.61 -10.86
CA ILE A 182 -30.87 2.25 -11.10
C ILE A 182 -31.25 2.39 -12.58
N ASP A 183 -30.78 3.45 -13.24
CA ASP A 183 -31.06 3.70 -14.66
C ASP A 183 -30.03 3.02 -15.58
N GLY A 184 -28.85 2.65 -15.04
CA GLY A 184 -27.74 2.04 -15.78
C GLY A 184 -26.80 3.05 -16.41
N ASP A 185 -26.96 4.36 -16.12
CA ASP A 185 -26.15 5.43 -16.67
C ASP A 185 -24.69 5.29 -16.25
N ASN A 186 -23.78 5.25 -17.22
CA ASN A 186 -22.33 5.06 -17.08
C ASN A 186 -21.91 3.74 -16.35
N VAL A 187 -22.83 2.79 -16.19
CA VAL A 187 -22.48 1.48 -15.63
C VAL A 187 -21.87 0.59 -16.72
N VAL A 188 -22.63 0.19 -17.73
CA VAL A 188 -22.13 -0.61 -18.86
C VAL A 188 -21.86 0.25 -20.08
N HIS A 189 -22.75 1.19 -20.37
CA HIS A 189 -22.65 2.11 -21.49
C HIS A 189 -22.58 3.55 -21.01
N ARG A 190 -21.90 4.41 -21.78
CA ARG A 190 -21.94 5.83 -21.50
C ARG A 190 -23.34 6.38 -21.73
N THR A 191 -23.76 7.29 -20.86
CA THR A 191 -25.07 7.95 -20.98
C THR A 191 -24.97 9.26 -21.73
N ALA A 192 -26.07 9.67 -22.37
CA ALA A 192 -26.23 11.02 -22.91
C ALA A 192 -26.64 12.06 -21.84
N GLN A 193 -27.06 11.63 -20.65
CA GLN A 193 -27.46 12.52 -19.55
C GLN A 193 -26.30 13.30 -18.94
N MET A 194 -25.08 12.75 -19.04
CA MET A 194 -23.86 13.39 -18.54
C MET A 194 -22.86 13.67 -19.68
N PRO A 195 -23.19 14.58 -20.62
CA PRO A 195 -22.34 14.85 -21.78
C PRO A 195 -20.99 15.49 -21.40
N TRP A 196 -20.92 16.10 -20.21
CA TRP A 196 -19.72 16.69 -19.63
C TRP A 196 -18.71 15.66 -19.11
N TYR A 197 -19.11 14.38 -18.92
CA TYR A 197 -18.22 13.34 -18.49
C TYR A 197 -17.52 12.70 -19.69
N GLU A 198 -16.21 12.87 -19.79
CA GLU A 198 -15.40 12.36 -20.91
C GLU A 198 -14.81 10.97 -20.63
N GLY A 199 -14.90 10.47 -19.38
CA GLY A 199 -14.38 9.17 -18.99
C GLY A 199 -15.15 7.99 -19.56
N SER A 200 -14.65 6.78 -19.30
CA SER A 200 -15.29 5.52 -19.71
C SER A 200 -16.43 5.13 -18.76
N SER A 201 -17.34 4.23 -19.22
CA SER A 201 -18.29 3.57 -18.34
C SER A 201 -17.54 2.67 -17.35
N LEU A 202 -18.19 2.33 -16.22
CA LEU A 202 -17.59 1.48 -15.19
C LEU A 202 -17.13 0.13 -15.76
N LEU A 203 -18.00 -0.58 -16.51
CA LEU A 203 -17.64 -1.88 -17.07
C LEU A 203 -16.44 -1.79 -18.02
N HIS A 204 -16.39 -0.75 -18.86
CA HIS A 204 -15.26 -0.55 -19.77
C HIS A 204 -13.95 -0.32 -18.99
N HIS A 205 -13.98 0.50 -17.94
CA HIS A 205 -12.84 0.68 -17.05
C HIS A 205 -12.40 -0.65 -16.41
N LEU A 206 -13.35 -1.45 -15.90
CA LEU A 206 -13.06 -2.76 -15.31
C LEU A 206 -12.48 -3.77 -16.33
N GLU A 207 -12.82 -3.66 -17.61
CA GLU A 207 -12.25 -4.48 -18.67
C GLU A 207 -10.82 -4.07 -19.02
N ASP A 208 -10.51 -2.78 -18.97
CA ASP A 208 -9.25 -2.22 -19.48
C ASP A 208 -8.19 -2.03 -18.38
N VAL A 209 -8.58 -1.92 -17.09
CA VAL A 209 -7.64 -1.73 -15.99
C VAL A 209 -6.56 -2.82 -15.95
N HIS A 210 -5.30 -2.41 -15.85
CA HIS A 210 -4.14 -3.29 -15.98
C HIS A 210 -3.62 -3.74 -14.61
N VAL A 211 -4.09 -4.90 -14.14
CA VAL A 211 -3.69 -5.48 -12.83
C VAL A 211 -2.53 -6.48 -12.93
N ALA A 212 -2.08 -6.80 -14.14
CA ALA A 212 -0.99 -7.78 -14.33
C ALA A 212 0.37 -7.23 -13.87
N SER A 213 0.59 -5.92 -13.99
CA SER A 213 1.80 -5.23 -13.55
C SER A 213 1.92 -5.13 -12.02
N ASP A 214 0.81 -5.32 -11.28
CA ASP A 214 0.81 -5.26 -9.82
C ASP A 214 1.37 -6.51 -9.16
N ARG A 215 1.52 -7.57 -9.94
CA ARG A 215 2.09 -8.83 -9.45
C ARG A 215 3.59 -8.69 -9.28
N ASN A 216 4.07 -9.03 -8.10
CA ASN A 216 5.50 -9.14 -7.86
C ASN A 216 6.05 -10.39 -8.58
N LEU A 217 6.60 -10.20 -9.76
CA LEU A 217 7.24 -11.28 -10.56
C LEU A 217 8.76 -11.35 -10.32
N ILE A 218 9.32 -10.47 -9.49
CA ILE A 218 10.77 -10.38 -9.21
C ILE A 218 11.14 -11.26 -8.02
N ASP A 219 10.42 -11.14 -6.92
CA ASP A 219 10.70 -11.86 -5.69
C ASP A 219 10.09 -13.25 -5.74
N ALA A 220 10.89 -14.26 -6.07
CA ALA A 220 10.41 -15.64 -6.14
C ALA A 220 10.16 -16.17 -4.72
N ARG A 221 8.89 -16.53 -4.40
CA ARG A 221 8.44 -17.05 -3.11
C ARG A 221 7.49 -18.22 -3.34
N PHE A 222 7.88 -19.36 -2.84
CA PHE A 222 7.09 -20.58 -2.92
C PHE A 222 6.99 -21.24 -1.54
N PRO A 223 5.98 -20.88 -0.73
CA PRO A 223 5.69 -21.57 0.51
C PRO A 223 5.25 -23.00 0.26
N VAL A 224 5.96 -23.97 0.86
CA VAL A 224 5.66 -25.38 0.70
C VAL A 224 4.45 -25.75 1.57
N GLN A 225 3.41 -26.27 0.94
CA GLN A 225 2.18 -26.67 1.60
C GLN A 225 2.12 -28.16 1.88
N TYR A 226 2.61 -28.97 0.96
CA TYR A 226 2.53 -30.42 1.04
C TYR A 226 3.69 -31.07 0.30
N VAL A 227 4.23 -32.18 0.88
CA VAL A 227 5.26 -33.00 0.22
C VAL A 227 4.59 -34.20 -0.43
N VAL A 228 4.64 -34.24 -1.76
CA VAL A 228 4.05 -35.34 -2.56
C VAL A 228 5.05 -36.48 -2.64
N ARG A 229 4.69 -37.61 -2.05
CA ARG A 229 5.45 -38.89 -2.15
C ARG A 229 4.45 -40.01 -2.37
N PRO A 230 4.35 -40.55 -3.60
CA PRO A 230 3.48 -41.67 -3.88
C PRO A 230 3.93 -42.92 -3.09
N LYS A 231 3.02 -43.50 -2.31
CA LYS A 231 3.35 -44.67 -1.44
C LYS A 231 3.46 -46.02 -2.20
N HIS A 232 2.91 -46.09 -3.39
CA HIS A 232 2.76 -47.33 -4.17
C HIS A 232 3.09 -47.15 -5.65
N SER A 233 4.05 -46.33 -6.01
CA SER A 233 4.46 -46.18 -7.39
C SER A 233 5.48 -47.26 -7.77
N SER A 234 5.11 -48.14 -8.68
CA SER A 234 6.04 -48.97 -9.45
C SER A 234 6.27 -48.32 -10.81
N GLY A 235 7.50 -48.16 -11.25
CA GLY A 235 7.85 -47.53 -12.51
C GLY A 235 8.54 -46.19 -12.39
N GLU A 236 8.41 -45.32 -13.38
CA GLU A 236 9.11 -44.03 -13.49
C GLU A 236 8.92 -43.06 -12.29
N HIS A 237 7.87 -43.23 -11.48
CA HIS A 237 7.57 -42.38 -10.34
C HIS A 237 7.87 -43.04 -8.98
N ALA A 238 8.59 -44.14 -8.92
CA ALA A 238 8.87 -44.87 -7.68
C ALA A 238 9.61 -44.00 -6.61
N ASP A 239 10.48 -43.12 -7.10
CA ASP A 239 11.29 -42.21 -6.26
C ASP A 239 10.84 -40.76 -6.32
N PHE A 240 9.66 -40.45 -6.87
CA PHE A 240 9.17 -39.09 -7.00
C PHE A 240 9.01 -38.41 -5.63
N ARG A 241 9.57 -37.20 -5.54
CA ARG A 241 9.42 -36.30 -4.41
C ARG A 241 9.19 -34.92 -4.92
N GLY A 242 7.95 -34.45 -4.82
CA GLY A 242 7.55 -33.11 -5.23
C GLY A 242 7.08 -32.27 -4.04
N TYR A 243 7.27 -30.98 -4.15
CA TYR A 243 6.83 -29.99 -3.16
C TYR A 243 5.66 -29.20 -3.76
N ALA A 244 4.46 -29.43 -3.24
CA ALA A 244 3.25 -28.77 -3.72
C ALA A 244 2.96 -27.50 -2.91
N GLY A 245 2.51 -26.47 -3.61
CA GLY A 245 2.14 -25.19 -3.02
C GLY A 245 1.60 -24.20 -4.06
N THR A 246 1.29 -23.00 -3.60
CA THR A 246 0.95 -21.87 -4.46
C THR A 246 2.15 -20.93 -4.57
N VAL A 247 2.50 -20.54 -5.78
CA VAL A 247 3.52 -19.51 -6.00
C VAL A 247 2.99 -18.19 -5.44
N ALA A 248 3.58 -17.71 -4.35
CA ALA A 248 3.17 -16.47 -3.70
C ALA A 248 3.61 -15.23 -4.50
N SER A 249 4.79 -15.30 -5.12
CA SER A 249 5.32 -14.30 -6.05
C SER A 249 6.45 -14.86 -6.90
N GLY A 250 6.82 -14.13 -7.94
CA GLY A 250 7.90 -14.51 -8.86
C GLY A 250 7.51 -15.61 -9.84
N VAL A 251 8.54 -16.16 -10.47
CA VAL A 251 8.45 -17.21 -11.47
C VAL A 251 9.50 -18.27 -11.15
N PHE A 252 9.13 -19.54 -11.28
CA PHE A 252 9.98 -20.72 -11.10
C PHE A 252 9.98 -21.56 -12.38
N LYS A 253 11.17 -21.91 -12.87
CA LYS A 253 11.37 -22.70 -14.10
C LYS A 253 12.28 -23.91 -13.84
N PRO A 254 12.15 -24.99 -14.60
CA PRO A 254 13.15 -26.04 -14.59
C PRO A 254 14.56 -25.48 -14.86
N GLY A 255 15.56 -25.90 -14.09
CA GLY A 255 16.93 -25.41 -14.11
C GLY A 255 17.22 -24.18 -13.26
N ASP A 256 16.21 -23.47 -12.72
CA ASP A 256 16.41 -22.35 -11.81
C ASP A 256 17.10 -22.81 -10.52
N GLU A 257 18.10 -22.04 -10.08
CA GLU A 257 18.72 -22.23 -8.78
C GLU A 257 17.83 -21.67 -7.68
N VAL A 258 17.56 -22.47 -6.67
CA VAL A 258 16.72 -22.13 -5.52
C VAL A 258 17.39 -22.49 -4.20
N VAL A 259 17.03 -21.81 -3.15
CA VAL A 259 17.40 -22.11 -1.78
C VAL A 259 16.17 -22.54 -0.98
N ALA A 260 16.30 -23.62 -0.26
CA ALA A 260 15.29 -24.08 0.70
C ALA A 260 15.53 -23.41 2.06
N LEU A 261 14.57 -22.67 2.56
CA LEU A 261 14.62 -22.02 3.86
C LEU A 261 13.70 -22.73 4.85
N PRO A 262 14.07 -22.88 6.13
CA PRO A 262 15.20 -22.21 6.79
C PRO A 262 16.57 -22.92 6.68
N SER A 263 16.64 -24.13 6.09
CA SER A 263 17.89 -24.93 6.04
C SER A 263 19.05 -24.22 5.33
N GLY A 264 18.75 -23.34 4.35
CA GLY A 264 19.74 -22.64 3.53
C GLY A 264 20.37 -23.51 2.43
N PHE A 265 19.87 -24.72 2.20
CA PHE A 265 20.38 -25.63 1.18
C PHE A 265 20.04 -25.11 -0.22
N VAL A 266 21.07 -24.99 -1.06
CA VAL A 266 20.93 -24.53 -2.45
C VAL A 266 20.85 -25.74 -3.36
N THR A 267 19.88 -25.74 -4.27
CA THR A 267 19.62 -26.81 -5.24
C THR A 267 19.05 -26.22 -6.54
N ARG A 268 18.70 -27.07 -7.50
CA ARG A 268 18.04 -26.68 -8.75
C ARG A 268 16.67 -27.33 -8.88
N ILE A 269 15.80 -26.66 -9.63
CA ILE A 269 14.49 -27.20 -10.00
C ILE A 269 14.68 -28.21 -11.13
N ALA A 270 14.32 -29.46 -10.88
CA ALA A 270 14.34 -30.51 -11.90
C ALA A 270 13.14 -30.41 -12.85
N ALA A 271 11.93 -30.20 -12.27
CA ALA A 271 10.69 -30.05 -13.03
C ALA A 271 9.67 -29.21 -12.28
N VAL A 272 8.74 -28.60 -13.03
CA VAL A 272 7.55 -27.94 -12.50
C VAL A 272 6.31 -28.63 -13.05
N TRP A 273 5.41 -29.06 -12.16
CA TRP A 273 4.21 -29.80 -12.48
C TRP A 273 2.98 -28.94 -12.21
N GLY A 274 2.15 -28.74 -13.21
CA GLY A 274 0.88 -28.05 -13.12
C GLY A 274 -0.27 -28.92 -12.59
N PRO A 275 -1.50 -28.39 -12.55
CA PRO A 275 -2.69 -29.16 -12.20
C PRO A 275 -2.88 -30.39 -13.07
N GLY A 276 -3.27 -31.53 -12.45
CA GLY A 276 -3.41 -32.79 -13.13
C GLY A 276 -2.10 -33.55 -13.37
N GLY A 277 -0.96 -33.07 -12.84
CA GLY A 277 0.33 -33.74 -12.97
C GLY A 277 0.95 -33.57 -14.36
N THR A 278 0.62 -32.52 -15.07
CA THR A 278 1.23 -32.19 -16.37
C THR A 278 2.47 -31.33 -16.17
N PRO A 279 3.60 -31.63 -16.86
CA PRO A 279 4.76 -30.77 -16.81
C PRO A 279 4.45 -29.43 -17.46
N VAL A 280 4.98 -28.34 -16.86
CA VAL A 280 4.83 -26.97 -17.36
C VAL A 280 6.21 -26.31 -17.44
N ASP A 281 6.37 -25.40 -18.39
CA ASP A 281 7.64 -24.69 -18.61
C ASP A 281 7.95 -23.70 -17.48
N GLU A 282 6.91 -23.22 -16.79
CA GLU A 282 7.05 -22.28 -15.68
C GLU A 282 5.86 -22.31 -14.72
N GLY A 283 6.12 -22.07 -13.44
CA GLY A 283 5.13 -21.75 -12.41
C GLY A 283 5.26 -20.30 -12.00
N PHE A 284 4.18 -19.51 -12.12
CA PHE A 284 4.16 -18.09 -11.78
C PHE A 284 3.01 -17.76 -10.81
N ALA A 285 3.13 -16.66 -10.09
CA ALA A 285 2.10 -16.24 -9.14
C ALA A 285 0.77 -15.88 -9.86
N PRO A 286 -0.39 -16.38 -9.37
CA PRO A 286 -0.63 -17.22 -8.19
C PRO A 286 -0.89 -18.71 -8.54
N SER A 287 -0.15 -19.32 -9.42
CA SER A 287 -0.39 -20.70 -9.85
C SER A 287 -0.12 -21.71 -8.74
N ALA A 288 -1.00 -22.70 -8.61
CA ALA A 288 -0.74 -23.88 -7.80
C ALA A 288 0.09 -24.88 -8.61
N VAL A 289 1.27 -25.24 -8.12
CA VAL A 289 2.21 -26.12 -8.79
C VAL A 289 2.85 -27.10 -7.81
N CYS A 290 3.47 -28.16 -8.37
CA CYS A 290 4.35 -29.04 -7.62
C CYS A 290 5.77 -28.91 -8.19
N ILE A 291 6.74 -28.54 -7.37
CA ILE A 291 8.13 -28.37 -7.76
C ILE A 291 8.91 -29.61 -7.38
N GLU A 292 9.64 -30.20 -8.32
CA GLU A 292 10.60 -31.27 -8.11
C GLU A 292 12.01 -30.68 -8.10
N LEU A 293 12.83 -31.08 -7.12
CA LEU A 293 14.20 -30.62 -6.98
C LEU A 293 15.18 -31.71 -7.44
N GLU A 294 16.34 -31.31 -7.94
CA GLU A 294 17.40 -32.25 -8.34
C GLU A 294 17.94 -33.02 -7.15
N ASP A 295 18.09 -32.35 -6.00
CA ASP A 295 18.57 -32.96 -4.77
C ASP A 295 17.43 -33.36 -3.84
N LYS A 296 17.63 -34.44 -3.09
CA LYS A 296 16.71 -34.91 -2.04
C LYS A 296 16.91 -34.09 -0.76
N VAL A 297 16.37 -32.89 -0.75
CA VAL A 297 16.47 -31.95 0.38
C VAL A 297 15.36 -32.22 1.40
N ASP A 298 15.66 -32.02 2.69
CA ASP A 298 14.64 -32.09 3.73
C ASP A 298 13.87 -30.76 3.81
N VAL A 299 12.76 -30.75 3.10
CA VAL A 299 11.83 -29.62 3.00
C VAL A 299 10.44 -30.11 3.36
N GLY A 300 9.74 -29.38 4.19
CA GLY A 300 8.41 -29.71 4.68
C GLY A 300 7.40 -28.56 4.56
N ARG A 301 6.19 -28.82 5.08
CA ARG A 301 5.19 -27.75 5.23
C ARG A 301 5.72 -26.66 6.16
N GLY A 302 5.57 -25.41 5.73
CA GLY A 302 6.06 -24.23 6.46
C GLY A 302 7.40 -23.70 5.96
N ASP A 303 8.15 -24.53 5.21
CA ASP A 303 9.38 -24.10 4.54
C ASP A 303 9.06 -23.32 3.26
N MET A 304 10.07 -22.63 2.72
CA MET A 304 9.92 -21.81 1.53
C MET A 304 11.08 -22.02 0.56
N LEU A 305 10.77 -22.15 -0.72
CA LEU A 305 11.75 -22.05 -1.79
C LEU A 305 11.80 -20.61 -2.29
N CYS A 306 13.00 -20.08 -2.47
CA CYS A 306 13.24 -18.75 -3.03
C CYS A 306 14.56 -18.71 -3.81
N ARG A 307 14.85 -17.59 -4.49
CA ARG A 307 16.15 -17.42 -5.18
C ARG A 307 17.25 -17.15 -4.16
N PRO A 308 18.48 -17.68 -4.35
CA PRO A 308 19.59 -17.54 -3.40
C PRO A 308 19.93 -16.07 -3.07
N ASN A 309 19.88 -15.19 -4.09
CA ASN A 309 20.26 -13.77 -3.98
C ASN A 309 19.07 -12.83 -3.68
N ASN A 310 17.86 -13.40 -3.50
CA ASN A 310 16.66 -12.64 -3.20
C ASN A 310 15.82 -13.43 -2.18
N ARG A 311 16.28 -13.40 -0.92
CA ARG A 311 15.65 -14.15 0.17
C ARG A 311 14.63 -13.29 0.90
N PRO A 312 13.55 -13.89 1.46
CA PRO A 312 12.69 -13.21 2.42
C PRO A 312 13.47 -12.87 3.70
N LEU A 313 12.90 -11.97 4.49
CA LEU A 313 13.38 -11.74 5.84
C LEU A 313 13.10 -12.96 6.72
N VAL A 314 13.95 -13.20 7.70
CA VAL A 314 13.81 -14.30 8.68
C VAL A 314 13.89 -13.70 10.06
N GLY A 315 12.88 -13.92 10.89
CA GLY A 315 12.88 -13.35 12.23
C GLY A 315 11.76 -13.86 13.13
N THR A 316 11.92 -13.56 14.39
CA THR A 316 10.93 -13.85 15.46
C THR A 316 10.28 -12.58 16.00
N GLU A 317 10.78 -11.41 15.66
CA GLU A 317 10.27 -10.12 16.13
C GLU A 317 9.71 -9.34 14.95
N LEU A 318 8.41 -9.07 15.00
CA LEU A 318 7.64 -8.48 13.91
C LEU A 318 7.00 -7.17 14.36
N ASP A 319 7.06 -6.20 13.49
CA ASP A 319 6.28 -4.99 13.56
C ASP A 319 5.13 -5.11 12.55
N ALA A 320 3.89 -4.90 12.97
CA ALA A 320 2.74 -5.16 12.14
C ALA A 320 1.56 -4.22 12.45
N MET A 321 0.77 -3.92 11.39
CA MET A 321 -0.58 -3.40 11.56
C MET A 321 -1.54 -4.57 11.76
N VAL A 322 -2.42 -4.48 12.73
CA VAL A 322 -3.39 -5.52 13.06
C VAL A 322 -4.80 -4.93 13.06
N CYS A 323 -5.73 -5.62 12.42
CA CYS A 323 -7.17 -5.39 12.53
C CYS A 323 -7.74 -6.44 13.50
N TRP A 324 -8.34 -5.99 14.61
CA TRP A 324 -8.95 -6.87 15.59
C TRP A 324 -10.38 -7.26 15.18
N LEU A 325 -10.68 -8.56 15.19
CA LEU A 325 -11.91 -9.12 14.62
C LEU A 325 -12.83 -9.78 15.65
N ALA A 326 -12.32 -10.04 16.87
CA ALA A 326 -13.06 -10.79 17.88
C ALA A 326 -14.05 -9.92 18.66
N GLU A 327 -15.27 -10.42 18.80
CA GLU A 327 -16.30 -9.84 19.67
C GLU A 327 -16.07 -10.27 21.12
N GLY A 328 -16.32 -9.37 22.08
CA GLY A 328 -16.25 -9.68 23.52
C GLY A 328 -14.83 -9.86 24.07
N ALA A 329 -13.81 -9.80 23.24
CA ALA A 329 -12.41 -9.83 23.63
C ALA A 329 -11.67 -8.60 23.11
N GLN A 330 -10.58 -8.23 23.79
CA GLN A 330 -9.70 -7.13 23.39
C GLN A 330 -8.28 -7.64 23.27
N LEU A 331 -7.53 -7.19 22.27
CA LEU A 331 -6.10 -7.41 22.21
C LEU A 331 -5.38 -6.49 23.20
N ARG A 332 -4.48 -7.04 23.99
CA ARG A 332 -3.62 -6.31 24.94
C ARG A 332 -2.18 -6.75 24.80
N SER A 333 -1.27 -5.96 25.32
CA SER A 333 0.12 -6.39 25.49
C SER A 333 0.18 -7.63 26.39
N ASP A 334 1.12 -8.52 26.08
CA ASP A 334 1.37 -9.81 26.71
C ASP A 334 0.38 -10.95 26.40
N ASP A 335 -0.67 -10.69 25.61
CA ASP A 335 -1.59 -11.72 25.15
C ASP A 335 -0.90 -12.73 24.21
N ARG A 336 -1.34 -14.00 24.28
CA ARG A 336 -0.78 -15.11 23.51
C ARG A 336 -1.78 -15.65 22.50
N TYR A 337 -1.25 -16.00 21.32
CA TYR A 337 -2.02 -16.49 20.19
C TYR A 337 -1.20 -17.50 19.39
N VAL A 338 -1.84 -18.24 18.50
CA VAL A 338 -1.16 -18.90 17.39
C VAL A 338 -1.12 -17.95 16.21
N LEU A 339 0.06 -17.62 15.72
CA LEU A 339 0.25 -16.88 14.48
C LEU A 339 0.29 -17.87 13.33
N MET A 340 -0.62 -17.71 12.38
CA MET A 340 -0.66 -18.45 11.11
C MET A 340 -0.14 -17.56 9.98
N HIS A 341 0.93 -18.00 9.35
CA HIS A 341 1.61 -17.27 8.29
C HIS A 341 1.91 -18.19 7.11
N THR A 342 1.41 -17.87 5.92
CA THR A 342 1.52 -18.71 4.74
C THR A 342 1.12 -20.16 5.02
N THR A 343 2.07 -21.09 5.04
CA THR A 343 1.84 -22.52 5.35
C THR A 343 2.35 -22.93 6.73
N ALA A 344 2.95 -22.00 7.49
CA ALA A 344 3.48 -22.20 8.83
C ALA A 344 2.52 -21.73 9.92
N SER A 345 2.63 -22.30 11.12
CA SER A 345 1.98 -21.82 12.33
C SER A 345 2.97 -21.87 13.49
N THR A 346 2.92 -20.85 14.37
CA THR A 346 3.81 -20.76 15.52
C THR A 346 3.11 -20.05 16.68
N PRO A 347 3.36 -20.43 17.95
CA PRO A 347 2.94 -19.61 19.07
C PRO A 347 3.53 -18.21 18.97
N ALA A 348 2.74 -17.21 19.33
CA ALA A 348 3.13 -15.81 19.27
C ALA A 348 2.60 -15.04 20.48
N ARG A 349 3.29 -13.98 20.85
CA ARG A 349 2.89 -13.06 21.90
C ARG A 349 2.92 -11.63 21.37
N VAL A 350 1.91 -10.84 21.71
CA VAL A 350 1.91 -9.40 21.47
C VAL A 350 2.75 -8.75 22.56
N GLU A 351 3.93 -8.24 22.21
CA GLU A 351 4.82 -7.60 23.20
C GLU A 351 4.38 -6.19 23.54
N LYS A 352 3.86 -5.48 22.55
CA LYS A 352 3.49 -4.07 22.72
C LYS A 352 2.41 -3.67 21.72
N LEU A 353 1.48 -2.86 22.16
CA LEU A 353 0.61 -2.03 21.32
C LEU A 353 1.25 -0.65 21.24
N ASP A 354 1.73 -0.27 20.05
CA ASP A 354 2.38 1.04 19.85
C ASP A 354 1.35 2.16 19.77
N TYR A 355 0.27 1.95 19.01
CA TYR A 355 -0.87 2.88 18.92
C TYR A 355 -2.12 2.20 18.35
N ARG A 356 -3.27 2.77 18.64
CA ARG A 356 -4.52 2.54 17.93
C ARG A 356 -4.72 3.63 16.89
N LEU A 357 -5.17 3.26 15.68
CA LEU A 357 -5.43 4.20 14.61
C LEU A 357 -6.91 4.57 14.55
N ASP A 358 -7.22 5.86 14.61
CA ASP A 358 -8.54 6.35 14.25
C ASP A 358 -8.66 6.39 12.72
N VAL A 359 -9.47 5.50 12.17
CA VAL A 359 -9.61 5.35 10.71
C VAL A 359 -10.32 6.52 10.01
N ASN A 360 -11.00 7.39 10.76
CA ASN A 360 -11.71 8.56 10.22
C ASN A 360 -10.78 9.76 10.06
N THR A 361 -9.93 9.97 11.07
CA THR A 361 -9.01 11.12 11.15
C THR A 361 -7.58 10.75 10.76
N LEU A 362 -7.25 9.46 10.73
CA LEU A 362 -5.91 8.87 10.59
C LEU A 362 -4.98 9.26 11.76
N HIS A 363 -5.55 9.74 12.87
CA HIS A 363 -4.80 10.07 14.07
C HIS A 363 -4.36 8.81 14.81
N ARG A 364 -3.14 8.84 15.38
CA ARG A 364 -2.55 7.75 16.17
C ARG A 364 -2.79 8.02 17.66
N ASP A 365 -3.54 7.14 18.31
CA ASP A 365 -3.75 7.15 19.75
C ASP A 365 -2.67 6.28 20.43
N GLU A 366 -1.57 6.89 20.82
CA GLU A 366 -0.44 6.22 21.48
C GLU A 366 -0.74 5.87 22.94
N ALA A 367 -1.81 6.44 23.52
CA ALA A 367 -2.24 6.13 24.88
C ALA A 367 -3.14 4.87 24.96
N ALA A 368 -3.57 4.34 23.84
CA ALA A 368 -4.41 3.15 23.77
C ALA A 368 -3.71 1.94 24.41
N GLN A 369 -4.42 1.25 25.31
CA GLN A 369 -3.91 0.05 26.01
C GLN A 369 -4.47 -1.26 25.42
N SER A 370 -5.43 -1.18 24.52
CA SER A 370 -6.09 -2.34 23.92
C SER A 370 -6.71 -2.01 22.58
N LEU A 371 -6.96 -3.06 21.77
CA LEU A 371 -7.79 -2.97 20.57
C LEU A 371 -9.09 -3.74 20.80
N GLY A 372 -10.22 -3.07 20.58
CA GLY A 372 -11.53 -3.68 20.52
C GLY A 372 -11.92 -4.10 19.11
N ILE A 373 -13.13 -4.66 18.98
CA ILE A 373 -13.64 -5.11 17.67
C ILE A 373 -13.57 -3.98 16.61
N ASN A 374 -13.05 -4.34 15.42
CA ASN A 374 -12.84 -3.45 14.28
C ASN A 374 -11.79 -2.33 14.50
N ASP A 375 -11.11 -2.31 15.64
CA ASP A 375 -9.98 -1.42 15.84
C ASP A 375 -8.78 -1.87 15.00
N ILE A 376 -8.02 -0.90 14.53
CA ILE A 376 -6.76 -1.09 13.82
C ILE A 376 -5.64 -0.48 14.66
N GLY A 377 -4.56 -1.21 14.85
CA GLY A 377 -3.43 -0.71 15.62
C GLY A 377 -2.10 -1.29 15.16
N ARG A 378 -1.03 -0.61 15.53
CA ARG A 378 0.34 -1.09 15.33
C ARG A 378 0.81 -1.85 16.55
N VAL A 379 1.30 -3.05 16.32
CA VAL A 379 1.73 -3.95 17.38
C VAL A 379 3.12 -4.52 17.10
N GLN A 380 3.84 -4.83 18.17
CA GLN A 380 5.05 -5.60 18.13
C GLN A 380 4.73 -7.03 18.58
N ILE A 381 5.07 -8.00 17.76
CA ILE A 381 4.78 -9.42 17.99
C ILE A 381 6.08 -10.21 18.04
N ARG A 382 6.20 -11.09 19.01
CA ARG A 382 7.26 -12.09 19.09
C ARG A 382 6.70 -13.47 18.83
N THR A 383 7.26 -14.18 17.87
CA THR A 383 6.96 -15.58 17.56
C THR A 383 7.93 -16.52 18.26
N HIS A 384 7.48 -17.75 18.57
CA HIS A 384 8.34 -18.77 19.16
C HIS A 384 9.37 -19.29 18.15
N ASN A 385 8.91 -19.63 16.94
CA ASN A 385 9.78 -20.02 15.83
C ASN A 385 9.95 -18.87 14.85
N PRO A 386 11.11 -18.73 14.20
CA PRO A 386 11.29 -17.74 13.16
C PRO A 386 10.33 -18.00 11.98
N ILE A 387 9.80 -16.95 11.38
CA ILE A 387 9.00 -17.00 10.17
C ILE A 387 9.77 -16.37 9.00
N LEU A 388 9.36 -16.75 7.78
CA LEU A 388 9.95 -16.33 6.51
C LEU A 388 9.01 -15.34 5.84
N PHE A 389 9.26 -14.04 5.93
CA PHE A 389 8.31 -13.01 5.55
C PHE A 389 8.92 -11.90 4.68
N ASP A 390 8.08 -11.21 3.95
CA ASP A 390 8.37 -9.92 3.32
C ASP A 390 7.46 -8.85 3.95
N PRO A 391 7.81 -7.55 3.91
CA PRO A 391 6.86 -6.50 4.24
C PRO A 391 5.61 -6.61 3.36
N TYR A 392 4.42 -6.40 3.94
CA TYR A 392 3.13 -6.58 3.26
C TYR A 392 3.01 -5.79 1.96
N ARG A 393 3.54 -4.56 1.93
CA ARG A 393 3.58 -3.72 0.73
C ARG A 393 4.37 -4.34 -0.43
N ARG A 394 5.42 -5.10 -0.10
CA ARG A 394 6.24 -5.77 -1.10
C ARG A 394 5.60 -7.07 -1.59
N ASN A 395 5.01 -7.81 -0.66
CA ASN A 395 4.33 -9.08 -0.97
C ASN A 395 3.17 -9.34 0.00
N ARG A 396 1.93 -9.17 -0.49
CA ARG A 396 0.71 -9.34 0.32
C ARG A 396 0.59 -10.76 0.90
N VAL A 397 1.04 -11.79 0.18
CA VAL A 397 0.92 -13.19 0.63
C VAL A 397 1.90 -13.51 1.75
N THR A 398 3.19 -13.18 1.57
CA THR A 398 4.23 -13.43 2.56
C THR A 398 4.35 -12.34 3.62
N GLY A 399 3.59 -11.26 3.50
CA GLY A 399 3.51 -10.17 4.47
C GLY A 399 2.27 -10.18 5.34
N SER A 400 1.34 -11.13 5.15
CA SER A 400 0.11 -11.23 5.94
C SER A 400 0.16 -12.41 6.92
N PHE A 401 -0.58 -12.28 8.02
CA PHE A 401 -0.78 -13.35 8.99
C PHE A 401 -2.15 -13.27 9.65
N LEU A 402 -2.55 -14.35 10.31
CA LEU A 402 -3.71 -14.39 11.17
C LEU A 402 -3.27 -14.68 12.60
N LEU A 403 -3.94 -14.06 13.59
CA LEU A 403 -3.87 -14.47 14.98
C LEU A 403 -5.09 -15.33 15.29
N VAL A 404 -4.81 -16.47 15.91
CA VAL A 404 -5.82 -17.45 16.28
C VAL A 404 -5.74 -17.65 17.80
N ASP A 405 -6.86 -17.60 18.48
CA ASP A 405 -6.95 -17.89 19.89
C ASP A 405 -6.67 -19.39 20.16
N GLU A 406 -5.73 -19.68 21.06
CA GLU A 406 -5.28 -21.04 21.32
C GLU A 406 -6.38 -21.93 21.90
N SER A 407 -7.33 -21.36 22.64
CA SER A 407 -8.35 -22.11 23.37
C SER A 407 -9.56 -22.46 22.50
N SER A 408 -10.01 -21.51 21.69
CA SER A 408 -11.21 -21.64 20.86
C SER A 408 -10.91 -22.04 19.42
N GLY A 409 -9.69 -21.84 18.94
CA GLY A 409 -9.33 -21.98 17.53
C GLY A 409 -9.92 -20.90 16.63
N ALA A 410 -10.52 -19.84 17.21
CA ALA A 410 -11.13 -18.76 16.46
C ALA A 410 -10.09 -17.77 15.93
N THR A 411 -10.25 -17.30 14.70
CA THR A 411 -9.46 -16.20 14.16
C THR A 411 -9.87 -14.89 14.86
N VAL A 412 -8.94 -14.27 15.57
CA VAL A 412 -9.18 -13.06 16.37
C VAL A 412 -8.63 -11.80 15.72
N ALA A 413 -7.64 -11.92 14.84
CA ALA A 413 -7.10 -10.79 14.12
C ALA A 413 -6.51 -11.17 12.76
N ALA A 414 -6.49 -10.19 11.85
CA ALA A 414 -5.70 -10.21 10.62
C ALA A 414 -4.59 -9.17 10.72
N GLY A 415 -3.37 -9.52 10.30
CA GLY A 415 -2.20 -8.65 10.42
C GLY A 415 -1.43 -8.51 9.12
N MET A 416 -0.79 -7.36 8.98
CA MET A 416 0.06 -6.97 7.87
C MET A 416 1.44 -6.59 8.42
N ILE A 417 2.45 -7.38 8.10
CA ILE A 417 3.82 -7.18 8.57
C ILE A 417 4.40 -5.93 7.90
N THR A 418 4.82 -4.96 8.69
CA THR A 418 5.50 -3.76 8.19
C THR A 418 7.01 -3.97 8.08
N GLY A 419 7.56 -4.85 8.92
CA GLY A 419 8.97 -5.20 8.93
C GLY A 419 9.36 -5.97 10.18
N PRO A 420 10.67 -6.21 10.38
CA PRO A 420 11.18 -6.70 11.64
C PRO A 420 11.08 -5.60 12.70
N THR A 421 10.77 -5.96 13.94
CA THR A 421 10.87 -5.00 15.06
C THR A 421 12.33 -4.59 15.23
N LEU A 422 12.59 -3.32 15.12
CA LEU A 422 13.87 -2.72 15.54
C LEU A 422 13.83 -2.64 17.08
N SER A 423 14.13 -3.75 17.74
CA SER A 423 14.23 -3.76 19.21
C SER A 423 15.36 -2.83 19.62
N ALA A 424 15.02 -1.73 20.29
CA ALA A 424 16.00 -0.82 20.89
C ALA A 424 16.97 -1.56 21.84
N ALA A 425 16.57 -2.73 22.33
CA ALA A 425 17.42 -3.59 23.18
C ALA A 425 18.55 -4.28 22.42
N LYS A 426 18.48 -4.41 21.09
CA LYS A 426 19.54 -5.01 20.26
C LYS A 426 20.48 -3.96 19.65
N VAL A 427 20.05 -2.69 19.64
CA VAL A 427 20.87 -1.57 19.16
C VAL A 427 21.31 -0.76 20.40
N VAL A 428 22.53 -1.03 20.85
CA VAL A 428 23.12 -0.25 21.94
C VAL A 428 23.79 0.98 21.34
N TRP A 429 23.34 2.16 21.76
CA TRP A 429 24.02 3.38 21.42
C TRP A 429 25.37 3.44 22.14
N HIS A 430 26.45 3.35 21.38
CA HIS A 430 27.78 3.58 21.89
C HIS A 430 28.10 5.06 21.83
N SER A 431 28.22 5.72 22.99
CA SER A 431 28.67 7.09 23.05
C SER A 431 30.11 7.19 22.51
N SER A 432 30.39 8.22 21.70
CA SER A 432 31.73 8.51 21.25
C SER A 432 32.64 8.77 22.47
N ARG A 433 33.87 8.28 22.43
CA ARG A 433 34.91 8.66 23.41
C ARG A 433 35.49 10.04 23.13
N VAL A 434 35.27 10.58 21.92
CA VAL A 434 35.67 11.93 21.52
C VAL A 434 34.45 12.83 21.76
N ALA A 435 34.59 13.78 22.67
CA ALA A 435 33.57 14.79 22.92
C ALA A 435 33.48 15.78 21.74
N ARG A 436 32.33 16.41 21.57
CA ARG A 436 32.13 17.37 20.46
C ARG A 436 33.08 18.56 20.58
N GLU A 437 33.35 18.98 21.79
CA GLU A 437 34.25 20.09 22.12
C GLU A 437 35.74 19.79 21.78
N GLU A 438 36.09 18.51 21.65
CA GLU A 438 37.41 18.07 21.22
C GLU A 438 37.58 18.10 19.70
N ARG A 439 36.49 18.29 18.94
CA ARG A 439 36.53 18.38 17.49
C ARG A 439 36.99 19.77 17.05
N ALA A 440 37.72 19.83 15.95
CA ALA A 440 38.26 21.08 15.44
C ALA A 440 37.20 22.10 14.99
N THR A 441 36.00 21.63 14.69
CA THR A 441 34.89 22.45 14.17
C THR A 441 33.56 22.01 14.74
N LEU A 442 32.63 22.95 14.88
CA LEU A 442 31.24 22.65 15.21
C LEU A 442 30.47 22.34 13.93
N GLY A 443 29.85 21.18 13.92
CA GLY A 443 28.98 20.78 12.82
C GLY A 443 27.58 21.36 12.93
N ALA A 444 26.87 21.40 11.81
CA ALA A 444 25.49 21.83 11.71
C ALA A 444 24.83 21.14 10.53
N THR A 445 23.52 21.13 10.48
CA THR A 445 22.77 20.69 9.30
C THR A 445 22.08 21.89 8.64
N ILE A 446 22.36 22.10 7.35
CA ILE A 446 21.62 23.02 6.48
C ILE A 446 20.70 22.17 5.61
N TRP A 447 19.39 22.36 5.76
CA TRP A 447 18.36 21.61 5.04
C TRP A 447 17.69 22.49 3.99
N LEU A 448 18.13 22.36 2.71
CA LEU A 448 17.51 23.09 1.61
C LEU A 448 16.29 22.31 1.08
N THR A 449 15.13 22.95 1.12
CA THR A 449 13.87 22.42 0.58
C THR A 449 13.28 23.35 -0.49
N GLY A 450 12.40 22.82 -1.35
CA GLY A 450 11.74 23.56 -2.44
C GLY A 450 11.46 22.68 -3.64
N LEU A 451 10.74 23.20 -4.65
CA LEU A 451 10.35 22.48 -5.85
C LEU A 451 11.54 21.95 -6.66
N SER A 452 11.32 20.96 -7.51
CA SER A 452 12.32 20.54 -8.51
C SER A 452 12.72 21.76 -9.37
N ALA A 453 14.00 21.80 -9.80
CA ALA A 453 14.54 22.94 -10.58
C ALA A 453 14.49 24.32 -9.89
N SER A 454 14.17 24.41 -8.59
CA SER A 454 14.19 25.70 -7.84
C SER A 454 15.58 26.29 -7.65
N GLY A 455 16.65 25.51 -7.86
CA GLY A 455 18.04 25.98 -7.70
C GLY A 455 18.77 25.44 -6.47
N LYS A 456 18.14 24.59 -5.64
CA LYS A 456 18.73 24.01 -4.41
C LYS A 456 20.11 23.42 -4.60
N SER A 457 20.29 22.54 -5.58
CA SER A 457 21.59 21.85 -5.80
C SER A 457 22.70 22.83 -6.24
N THR A 458 22.32 23.91 -6.94
CA THR A 458 23.27 24.94 -7.36
C THR A 458 23.74 25.79 -6.17
N VAL A 459 22.78 26.23 -5.33
CA VAL A 459 23.09 26.97 -4.09
C VAL A 459 23.88 26.10 -3.12
N ALA A 460 23.50 24.82 -2.97
CA ALA A 460 24.19 23.85 -2.12
C ALA A 460 25.65 23.64 -2.56
N ALA A 461 25.95 23.59 -3.86
CA ALA A 461 27.29 23.45 -4.39
C ALA A 461 28.15 24.68 -4.11
N GLU A 462 27.60 25.88 -4.28
CA GLU A 462 28.30 27.13 -3.94
C GLU A 462 28.52 27.26 -2.43
N LEU A 463 27.54 26.88 -1.61
CA LEU A 463 27.68 26.87 -0.15
C LEU A 463 28.80 25.92 0.30
N GLU A 464 28.85 24.70 -0.23
CA GLU A 464 29.89 23.73 0.05
C GLU A 464 31.26 24.31 -0.30
N ARG A 465 31.38 24.91 -1.50
CA ARG A 465 32.64 25.55 -1.95
C ARG A 465 33.08 26.68 -1.03
N LEU A 466 32.18 27.56 -0.60
CA LEU A 466 32.46 28.68 0.29
C LEU A 466 32.93 28.21 1.68
N LEU A 467 32.23 27.23 2.26
CA LEU A 467 32.58 26.68 3.57
C LEU A 467 33.94 25.99 3.54
N VAL A 468 34.21 25.16 2.55
CA VAL A 468 35.49 24.47 2.40
C VAL A 468 36.64 25.49 2.16
N ALA A 469 36.40 26.52 1.33
CA ALA A 469 37.39 27.58 1.09
C ALA A 469 37.68 28.41 2.35
N SER A 470 36.73 28.55 3.28
CA SER A 470 36.92 29.20 4.58
C SER A 470 37.56 28.28 5.65
N GLY A 471 37.90 27.04 5.30
CA GLY A 471 38.48 26.06 6.22
C GLY A 471 37.43 25.34 7.09
N ARG A 472 36.14 25.53 6.84
CA ARG A 472 35.04 24.83 7.54
C ARG A 472 34.63 23.56 6.80
N PRO A 473 34.82 22.36 7.37
CA PRO A 473 34.43 21.12 6.72
C PRO A 473 32.94 21.10 6.39
N ALA A 474 32.60 20.79 5.15
CA ALA A 474 31.21 20.67 4.71
C ALA A 474 31.08 19.52 3.71
N TYR A 475 29.90 18.91 3.68
CA TYR A 475 29.58 17.84 2.73
C TYR A 475 28.14 17.92 2.25
N ARG A 476 27.96 17.85 0.93
CA ARG A 476 26.65 17.93 0.28
C ARG A 476 25.99 16.57 0.14
N LEU A 477 24.81 16.45 0.71
CA LEU A 477 23.88 15.32 0.58
C LEU A 477 22.85 15.66 -0.51
N ASP A 478 23.17 15.35 -1.75
CA ASP A 478 22.28 15.60 -2.89
C ASP A 478 21.28 14.45 -3.06
N GLY A 479 19.99 14.77 -3.16
CA GLY A 479 18.91 13.78 -3.22
C GLY A 479 19.03 12.81 -4.39
N ASP A 480 19.49 13.27 -5.55
CA ASP A 480 19.67 12.40 -6.73
C ASP A 480 20.88 11.46 -6.51
N ASN A 481 21.99 11.96 -5.98
CA ASN A 481 23.17 11.15 -5.71
C ASN A 481 22.92 10.06 -4.68
N LEU A 482 22.14 10.37 -3.63
CA LEU A 482 21.81 9.39 -2.58
C LEU A 482 20.93 8.24 -3.10
N ARG A 483 20.16 8.45 -4.15
CA ARG A 483 19.38 7.40 -4.82
C ARG A 483 20.21 6.41 -5.62
N HIS A 484 21.50 6.69 -5.90
CA HIS A 484 22.42 5.72 -6.49
C HIS A 484 23.09 4.80 -5.45
N GLY A 485 22.88 5.04 -4.15
CA GLY A 485 23.48 4.27 -3.06
C GLY A 485 22.52 4.08 -1.90
N LEU A 486 22.59 4.97 -0.91
CA LEU A 486 21.84 4.88 0.35
C LEU A 486 20.33 4.63 0.18
N ASN A 487 19.72 5.21 -0.84
CA ASN A 487 18.29 5.20 -1.10
C ASN A 487 17.94 4.54 -2.47
N SER A 488 18.80 3.64 -2.95
CA SER A 488 18.61 2.95 -4.25
C SER A 488 17.44 1.98 -4.25
N ASP A 489 16.94 1.60 -3.08
CA ASP A 489 15.78 0.74 -2.86
C ASP A 489 14.46 1.51 -2.80
N LEU A 490 14.49 2.86 -2.79
CA LEU A 490 13.32 3.70 -2.66
C LEU A 490 12.82 4.21 -4.02
N GLY A 491 11.51 4.16 -4.22
CA GLY A 491 10.79 4.78 -5.33
C GLY A 491 10.48 6.27 -5.12
N PHE A 492 9.37 6.74 -5.70
CA PHE A 492 8.94 8.15 -5.65
C PHE A 492 7.54 8.33 -5.05
N ASP A 493 6.95 7.28 -4.47
CA ASP A 493 5.68 7.40 -3.75
C ASP A 493 5.85 8.15 -2.41
N ALA A 494 4.74 8.50 -1.77
CA ALA A 494 4.75 9.31 -0.55
C ALA A 494 5.54 8.65 0.59
N ALA A 495 5.43 7.33 0.75
CA ALA A 495 6.14 6.59 1.80
C ALA A 495 7.64 6.52 1.56
N ASP A 496 8.03 6.27 0.32
CA ASP A 496 9.44 6.25 -0.08
C ASP A 496 10.08 7.64 0.06
N ARG A 497 9.31 8.71 -0.19
CA ARG A 497 9.77 10.08 0.04
C ARG A 497 9.97 10.38 1.52
N THR A 498 9.03 9.98 2.37
CA THR A 498 9.15 10.10 3.83
C THR A 498 10.36 9.31 4.34
N GLU A 499 10.55 8.07 3.89
CA GLU A 499 11.70 7.25 4.27
C GLU A 499 13.02 7.83 3.74
N ASN A 500 13.02 8.39 2.52
CA ASN A 500 14.18 9.11 1.97
C ASN A 500 14.58 10.29 2.85
N VAL A 501 13.62 11.13 3.27
CA VAL A 501 13.87 12.26 4.17
C VAL A 501 14.40 11.78 5.52
N ARG A 502 13.80 10.74 6.10
CA ARG A 502 14.22 10.13 7.36
C ARG A 502 15.67 9.62 7.31
N ARG A 503 16.04 8.88 6.24
CA ARG A 503 17.41 8.35 6.08
C ARG A 503 18.43 9.47 5.91
N VAL A 504 18.13 10.45 5.06
CA VAL A 504 19.02 11.60 4.84
C VAL A 504 19.17 12.42 6.11
N GLY A 505 18.10 12.62 6.89
CA GLY A 505 18.12 13.28 8.17
C GLY A 505 19.05 12.60 9.18
N ALA A 506 18.99 11.25 9.27
CA ALA A 506 19.88 10.48 10.14
C ALA A 506 21.36 10.59 9.72
N VAL A 507 21.67 10.56 8.42
CA VAL A 507 23.03 10.75 7.91
C VAL A 507 23.52 12.18 8.16
N ALA A 508 22.68 13.18 7.94
CA ALA A 508 23.00 14.58 8.21
C ALA A 508 23.33 14.80 9.69
N GLN A 509 22.58 14.18 10.60
CA GLN A 509 22.83 14.21 12.03
C GLN A 509 24.22 13.65 12.39
N LEU A 510 24.59 12.49 11.82
CA LEU A 510 25.90 11.87 12.05
C LEU A 510 27.06 12.75 11.54
N ILE A 511 26.89 13.36 10.37
CA ILE A 511 27.87 14.29 9.77
C ILE A 511 28.02 15.54 10.65
N ALA A 512 26.90 16.12 11.11
CA ALA A 512 26.90 17.25 12.01
C ALA A 512 27.53 16.90 13.36
N ASP A 513 27.25 15.74 13.94
CA ASP A 513 27.87 15.24 15.17
C ASP A 513 29.39 15.04 15.00
N ALA A 514 29.83 14.69 13.79
CA ALA A 514 31.26 14.58 13.46
C ALA A 514 32.00 15.93 13.36
N GLY A 515 31.32 17.06 13.49
CA GLY A 515 31.90 18.39 13.38
C GLY A 515 31.95 18.95 11.95
N VAL A 516 31.16 18.35 11.02
CA VAL A 516 31.11 18.76 9.61
C VAL A 516 29.75 19.41 9.34
N VAL A 517 29.70 20.42 8.47
CA VAL A 517 28.45 20.99 8.03
C VAL A 517 27.80 20.07 6.99
N ALA A 518 26.67 19.43 7.33
CA ALA A 518 25.87 18.64 6.42
C ALA A 518 24.94 19.56 5.62
N ILE A 519 25.05 19.55 4.29
CA ILE A 519 24.22 20.35 3.40
C ILE A 519 23.26 19.41 2.66
N ALA A 520 22.08 19.19 3.21
CA ALA A 520 21.06 18.36 2.59
C ALA A 520 20.25 19.18 1.58
N CYS A 521 20.20 18.73 0.31
CA CYS A 521 19.42 19.38 -0.73
C CYS A 521 18.44 18.38 -1.37
N LEU A 522 17.18 18.45 -0.91
CA LEU A 522 16.07 17.59 -1.32
C LEU A 522 14.82 18.42 -1.61
N ILE A 523 13.87 17.82 -2.34
CA ILE A 523 12.53 18.41 -2.47
C ILE A 523 11.86 18.42 -1.08
N SER A 524 11.90 17.29 -0.36
CA SER A 524 11.28 17.08 0.97
C SER A 524 9.91 17.75 1.09
N PRO A 525 8.89 17.24 0.34
CA PRO A 525 7.66 17.99 0.09
C PRO A 525 6.79 18.13 1.34
N TYR A 526 6.86 17.20 2.28
CA TYR A 526 5.96 17.15 3.43
C TYR A 526 6.60 17.85 4.64
N ARG A 527 5.84 18.76 5.25
CA ARG A 527 6.29 19.53 6.42
C ARG A 527 6.58 18.62 7.60
N GLY A 528 5.68 17.68 7.89
CA GLY A 528 5.84 16.75 8.99
C GLY A 528 7.16 15.98 8.97
N ASP A 529 7.63 15.57 7.78
CA ASP A 529 8.90 14.87 7.64
C ASP A 529 10.10 15.76 7.99
N ARG A 530 10.07 17.03 7.57
CA ARG A 530 11.12 18.00 7.88
C ARG A 530 11.15 18.35 9.36
N ASP A 531 9.96 18.49 9.98
CA ASP A 531 9.82 18.73 11.43
C ASP A 531 10.39 17.57 12.25
N GLU A 532 10.17 16.32 11.81
CA GLU A 532 10.75 15.15 12.50
C GLU A 532 12.28 15.14 12.41
N VAL A 533 12.85 15.50 11.27
CA VAL A 533 14.32 15.65 11.13
C VAL A 533 14.83 16.75 12.06
N ARG A 534 14.16 17.91 12.15
CA ARG A 534 14.50 18.99 13.07
C ARG A 534 14.50 18.50 14.52
N LYS A 535 13.43 17.84 14.98
CA LYS A 535 13.32 17.29 16.35
C LYS A 535 14.47 16.34 16.69
N VAL A 536 14.88 15.49 15.73
CA VAL A 536 16.00 14.56 15.93
C VAL A 536 17.31 15.31 16.19
N HIS A 537 17.56 16.41 15.46
CA HIS A 537 18.74 17.25 15.66
C HIS A 537 18.67 18.03 16.98
N GLU A 538 17.53 18.63 17.31
CA GLU A 538 17.30 19.32 18.58
C GLU A 538 17.52 18.41 19.78
N LYS A 539 16.96 17.19 19.74
CA LYS A 539 17.16 16.17 20.78
C LYS A 539 18.62 15.77 20.94
N ALA A 540 19.40 15.82 19.86
CA ALA A 540 20.82 15.57 19.86
C ALA A 540 21.66 16.82 20.24
N GLY A 541 21.05 17.99 20.43
CA GLY A 541 21.75 19.25 20.68
C GLY A 541 22.60 19.72 19.50
N LEU A 542 22.15 19.45 18.27
CA LEU A 542 22.83 19.85 17.03
C LEU A 542 22.07 20.97 16.33
N PRO A 543 22.80 22.02 15.83
CA PRO A 543 22.16 23.08 15.05
C PRO A 543 21.53 22.52 13.76
N PHE A 544 20.27 22.95 13.51
CA PHE A 544 19.53 22.62 12.30
C PHE A 544 18.93 23.90 11.73
N PHE A 545 19.18 24.16 10.46
CA PHE A 545 18.69 25.34 9.75
C PHE A 545 17.93 24.91 8.49
N GLU A 546 16.64 25.19 8.45
CA GLU A 546 15.79 24.96 7.28
C GLU A 546 15.85 26.17 6.36
N VAL A 547 16.27 25.94 5.12
CA VAL A 547 16.37 26.97 4.09
C VAL A 547 15.37 26.68 2.99
N PHE A 548 14.39 27.54 2.84
CA PHE A 548 13.38 27.42 1.78
C PHE A 548 13.84 28.14 0.52
N VAL A 549 14.06 27.39 -0.56
CA VAL A 549 14.36 27.95 -1.89
C VAL A 549 13.05 28.18 -2.62
N ASP A 550 12.48 29.36 -2.41
CA ASP A 550 11.18 29.80 -2.91
C ASP A 550 11.29 30.32 -4.34
N THR A 551 11.22 29.39 -5.30
CA THR A 551 11.18 29.73 -6.72
C THR A 551 9.77 29.42 -7.23
N PRO A 552 9.09 30.38 -7.88
CA PRO A 552 7.74 30.17 -8.42
C PRO A 552 7.66 28.98 -9.37
N PHE A 553 6.52 28.30 -9.35
CA PHE A 553 6.29 27.07 -10.14
C PHE A 553 6.56 27.26 -11.63
N ASP A 554 6.06 28.35 -12.22
CA ASP A 554 6.23 28.70 -13.64
C ASP A 554 7.72 28.86 -14.01
N VAL A 555 8.53 29.42 -13.12
CA VAL A 555 9.98 29.56 -13.30
C VAL A 555 10.65 28.18 -13.21
N CYS A 556 10.25 27.33 -12.27
CA CYS A 556 10.75 25.96 -12.15
C CYS A 556 10.42 25.13 -13.40
N ALA A 557 9.17 25.20 -13.84
CA ALA A 557 8.69 24.51 -15.04
C ALA A 557 9.37 25.00 -16.32
N ALA A 558 9.63 26.30 -16.43
CA ALA A 558 10.38 26.86 -17.57
C ALA A 558 11.85 26.43 -17.61
N ARG A 559 12.49 26.23 -16.44
CA ARG A 559 13.87 25.75 -16.35
C ARG A 559 13.99 24.27 -16.75
N ASP A 560 13.12 23.43 -16.29
CA ASP A 560 12.99 21.97 -16.49
C ASP A 560 14.21 21.24 -17.09
N PRO A 561 15.37 21.25 -16.42
CA PRO A 561 16.63 20.76 -16.99
C PRO A 561 16.62 19.27 -17.35
N LYS A 562 15.65 18.51 -16.81
CA LYS A 562 15.51 17.07 -17.02
C LYS A 562 14.26 16.70 -17.85
N GLY A 563 13.47 17.67 -18.30
CA GLY A 563 12.22 17.44 -19.02
C GLY A 563 11.11 16.79 -18.19
N MET A 564 11.23 16.82 -16.85
CA MET A 564 10.31 16.13 -15.94
C MET A 564 8.98 16.87 -15.79
N TYR A 565 9.00 18.22 -15.77
CA TYR A 565 7.77 19.01 -15.74
C TYR A 565 6.94 18.84 -17.01
N ALA A 566 7.61 18.84 -18.17
CA ALA A 566 6.93 18.62 -19.45
C ALA A 566 6.20 17.26 -19.47
N LYS A 567 6.85 16.20 -18.98
CA LYS A 567 6.27 14.86 -18.87
C LYS A 567 5.14 14.78 -17.84
N ALA A 568 5.28 15.43 -16.69
CA ALA A 568 4.24 15.46 -15.67
C ALA A 568 3.00 16.22 -16.14
N ILE A 569 3.17 17.37 -16.78
CA ILE A 569 2.07 18.17 -17.36
C ILE A 569 1.37 17.42 -18.50
N ALA A 570 2.13 16.64 -19.28
CA ALA A 570 1.58 15.78 -20.34
C ALA A 570 0.90 14.50 -19.79
N GLY A 571 0.96 14.23 -18.47
CA GLY A 571 0.41 13.04 -17.84
C GLY A 571 1.21 11.75 -18.10
N GLU A 572 2.44 11.87 -18.62
CA GLU A 572 3.33 10.72 -18.85
C GLU A 572 3.95 10.17 -17.57
N ILE A 573 4.05 10.98 -16.53
CA ILE A 573 4.49 10.60 -15.19
C ILE A 573 3.52 11.16 -14.16
N THR A 574 3.27 10.37 -13.09
CA THR A 574 2.38 10.73 -11.99
C THR A 574 3.17 10.87 -10.68
N GLY A 575 2.60 11.53 -9.67
CA GLY A 575 3.25 11.75 -8.39
C GLY A 575 4.40 12.77 -8.46
N PHE A 576 4.33 13.75 -9.37
CA PHE A 576 5.36 14.76 -9.50
C PHE A 576 5.05 15.98 -8.63
N THR A 577 5.94 16.27 -7.66
CA THR A 577 5.75 17.36 -6.69
C THR A 577 5.59 18.71 -7.37
N GLY A 578 4.50 19.38 -7.06
CA GLY A 578 4.12 20.69 -7.62
C GLY A 578 3.21 20.62 -8.85
N VAL A 579 2.95 19.43 -9.42
CA VAL A 579 2.01 19.23 -10.53
C VAL A 579 0.79 18.46 -10.03
N ASP A 580 0.96 17.19 -9.69
CA ASP A 580 -0.08 16.28 -9.21
C ASP A 580 0.18 15.75 -7.77
N ASP A 581 1.32 16.11 -7.18
CA ASP A 581 1.67 15.85 -5.78
C ASP A 581 1.99 17.17 -5.06
N PRO A 582 1.48 17.41 -3.83
CA PRO A 582 1.61 18.68 -3.15
C PRO A 582 3.05 18.94 -2.68
N TYR A 583 3.40 20.23 -2.62
CA TYR A 583 4.55 20.73 -1.87
C TYR A 583 4.07 21.63 -0.73
N GLU A 584 4.35 21.24 0.49
CA GLU A 584 4.01 21.99 1.71
C GLU A 584 5.18 22.93 2.07
N ALA A 585 5.02 24.22 1.82
CA ALA A 585 6.04 25.22 2.19
C ALA A 585 6.30 25.21 3.70
N PRO A 586 7.56 25.43 4.16
CA PRO A 586 7.86 25.57 5.58
C PRO A 586 7.11 26.76 6.20
N GLU A 587 6.65 26.60 7.46
CA GLU A 587 6.00 27.70 8.19
C GLU A 587 7.02 28.66 8.83
N HIS A 588 8.11 28.10 9.34
CA HIS A 588 9.12 28.85 10.09
C HIS A 588 10.54 28.47 9.67
N PRO A 589 10.92 28.67 8.37
CA PRO A 589 12.28 28.42 7.93
C PRO A 589 13.22 29.49 8.51
N GLU A 590 14.45 29.14 8.82
CA GLU A 590 15.46 30.10 9.28
C GLU A 590 15.87 31.07 8.17
N LEU A 591 15.72 30.65 6.90
CA LEU A 591 16.00 31.51 5.74
C LEU A 591 15.07 31.17 4.56
N VAL A 592 14.55 32.19 3.92
CA VAL A 592 13.88 32.09 2.61
C VAL A 592 14.78 32.71 1.55
N LEU A 593 15.02 31.97 0.47
CA LEU A 593 15.79 32.40 -0.70
C LEU A 593 14.85 32.52 -1.90
N ALA A 594 14.56 33.73 -2.32
CA ALA A 594 13.78 33.99 -3.54
C ALA A 594 14.68 33.99 -4.78
N ALA A 595 14.08 33.70 -5.95
CA ALA A 595 14.81 33.76 -7.23
C ALA A 595 15.38 35.15 -7.54
N SER A 596 14.84 36.21 -6.92
CA SER A 596 15.29 37.61 -7.02
C SER A 596 16.48 37.96 -6.13
N ASP A 597 16.89 37.08 -5.19
CA ASP A 597 17.90 37.36 -4.17
C ASP A 597 19.36 37.29 -4.67
N GLY A 598 19.55 37.38 -5.96
CA GLY A 598 20.85 37.38 -6.60
C GLY A 598 21.28 36.03 -7.17
N ASP A 599 22.54 35.91 -7.50
CA ASP A 599 23.12 34.68 -8.03
C ASP A 599 23.33 33.62 -6.93
N PRO A 600 23.61 32.37 -7.28
CA PRO A 600 23.77 31.29 -6.31
C PRO A 600 24.89 31.55 -5.29
N ALA A 601 25.94 32.31 -5.64
CA ALA A 601 27.04 32.65 -4.73
C ALA A 601 26.57 33.66 -3.66
N THR A 602 25.77 34.65 -4.05
CA THR A 602 25.11 35.60 -3.14
C THR A 602 24.14 34.89 -2.18
N GLN A 603 23.33 33.98 -2.70
CA GLN A 603 22.42 33.20 -1.89
C GLN A 603 23.14 32.27 -0.91
N ALA A 604 24.24 31.63 -1.33
CA ALA A 604 25.08 30.80 -0.46
C ALA A 604 25.75 31.63 0.64
N ALA A 605 26.19 32.86 0.35
CA ALA A 605 26.79 33.75 1.34
C ALA A 605 25.81 34.09 2.47
N ARG A 606 24.51 34.32 2.15
CA ARG A 606 23.46 34.52 3.17
C ARG A 606 23.28 33.31 4.10
N ILE A 607 23.45 32.09 3.56
CA ILE A 607 23.41 30.89 4.41
C ILE A 607 24.64 30.80 5.32
N VAL A 608 25.82 31.23 4.84
CA VAL A 608 27.04 31.27 5.67
C VAL A 608 26.88 32.23 6.87
N GLU A 609 26.17 33.35 6.69
CA GLU A 609 25.86 34.29 7.77
C GLU A 609 25.03 33.64 8.90
N LEU A 610 24.08 32.72 8.56
CA LEU A 610 23.31 31.96 9.57
C LEU A 610 24.20 31.07 10.46
N LEU A 611 25.33 30.57 9.91
CA LEU A 611 26.25 29.69 10.64
C LEU A 611 27.19 30.47 11.55
N GLY A 612 27.25 31.78 11.45
CA GLY A 612 28.09 32.67 12.23
C GLY A 612 27.33 33.46 13.30
N SER A 613 25.99 33.44 13.23
CA SER A 613 25.09 33.98 14.24
C SER A 613 24.74 32.92 15.31
#